data_1769765fddda33c8ce3cb57c289f1412
#
_entry.id   1769765fddda33c8ce3cb57c289f1412
#
_cell.length_a   1.000
_cell.length_b   1.000
_cell.length_c   1.000
_cell.angle_alpha   90.00
_cell.angle_beta   90.00
_cell.angle_gamma   90.00
#
_symmetry.space_group_name_H-M   'P 1'
#
loop_
_entity.id
_entity.type
_entity.pdbx_description
1 polymer ?
#
loop_
_entity_poly.entity_id
_entity_poly.type
_entity_poly.pdbx_seq_one_letter_code
_entity_poly.pdbx_strand_id
1 'polypeptide(L)'
;MIKSNYTTALAAGLVSVVSIGAALPSSAQHGPRDYQRTALTAMKEGKWQEALDAVDRCIRVYEPRIKTLGLDDGFGWFYYQKGVCLAQLKQYKEAVEAFKACYTKFPSAKNQLVKMALFREGENYCRLGDFAKGAELLEKFLKEYRSDPVARNVNAGEVQGLLAQCYFKMDPPAFEKGLENLTSCVTSRYKGRRITDAVITNGFRAMVDAAIKTGKCQETVKFVEAHPSVMNISPTRVALYAPRLV
;
A
#
# COMPACT_ATOMS: atom_id res chain seq x y z
N MET A 1 -13.95 -9.92 3.85
CA MET A 1 -14.15 -9.15 2.62
C MET A 1 -13.97 -7.68 2.95
N ILE A 2 -12.80 -7.12 2.72
CA ILE A 2 -12.54 -5.69 2.92
C ILE A 2 -12.94 -4.99 1.63
N LYS A 3 -14.12 -4.38 1.61
CA LYS A 3 -14.52 -3.46 0.54
C LYS A 3 -13.65 -2.22 0.66
N SER A 4 -12.68 -2.09 -0.23
CA SER A 4 -11.80 -0.94 -0.32
C SER A 4 -12.60 0.26 -0.83
N ASN A 5 -12.85 1.25 0.04
CA ASN A 5 -13.48 2.54 -0.30
C ASN A 5 -12.54 3.49 -1.09
N TYR A 6 -11.60 2.94 -1.86
CA TYR A 6 -10.60 3.75 -2.58
C TYR A 6 -11.05 4.30 -3.94
N THR A 7 -12.33 4.14 -4.29
CA THR A 7 -12.83 4.52 -5.62
C THR A 7 -13.17 6.00 -5.80
N THR A 8 -13.27 6.78 -4.73
CA THR A 8 -13.83 8.15 -4.82
C THR A 8 -12.81 9.29 -4.95
N ALA A 9 -11.52 9.07 -4.68
CA ALA A 9 -10.52 10.14 -4.70
C ALA A 9 -9.76 10.29 -6.04
N LEU A 10 -10.02 9.47 -7.04
CA LEU A 10 -9.18 9.35 -8.25
C LEU A 10 -9.73 10.00 -9.52
N ALA A 11 -10.85 10.72 -9.44
CA ALA A 11 -11.50 11.27 -10.63
C ALA A 11 -10.95 12.64 -11.10
N ALA A 12 -10.10 13.32 -10.34
CA ALA A 12 -9.81 14.73 -10.54
C ALA A 12 -8.52 15.07 -11.33
N GLY A 13 -7.83 14.12 -11.91
CA GLY A 13 -6.50 14.33 -12.52
C GLY A 13 -6.42 14.08 -14.02
N LEU A 14 -7.41 14.48 -14.83
CA LEU A 14 -7.33 14.32 -16.28
C LEU A 14 -6.98 15.62 -16.98
N VAL A 15 -5.79 15.63 -17.56
CA VAL A 15 -5.28 16.64 -18.49
C VAL A 15 -6.13 16.64 -19.76
N SER A 16 -6.44 17.83 -20.25
CA SER A 16 -7.08 18.04 -21.55
C SER A 16 -6.13 17.58 -22.67
N VAL A 17 -6.46 16.48 -23.34
CA VAL A 17 -5.71 16.00 -24.50
C VAL A 17 -6.12 16.82 -25.73
N VAL A 18 -5.22 17.67 -26.19
CA VAL A 18 -5.34 18.33 -27.51
C VAL A 18 -5.14 17.26 -28.59
N SER A 19 -6.11 17.12 -29.46
CA SER A 19 -6.06 16.18 -30.60
C SER A 19 -5.06 16.65 -31.65
N ILE A 20 -3.86 16.10 -31.64
CA ILE A 20 -2.90 16.23 -32.74
C ILE A 20 -3.11 15.03 -33.68
N GLY A 21 -3.54 15.29 -34.90
CA GLY A 21 -3.94 14.31 -35.92
C GLY A 21 -2.78 13.52 -36.53
N ALA A 22 -2.19 12.60 -35.74
CA ALA A 22 -1.36 11.53 -36.30
C ALA A 22 -2.24 10.26 -36.38
N ALA A 23 -2.41 9.69 -37.56
CA ALA A 23 -3.18 8.47 -37.78
C ALA A 23 -2.63 7.33 -36.87
N LEU A 24 -3.42 6.93 -35.91
CA LEU A 24 -3.11 5.80 -35.03
C LEU A 24 -3.40 4.49 -35.82
N PRO A 25 -2.59 3.41 -35.60
CA PRO A 25 -2.90 2.11 -36.17
C PRO A 25 -4.30 1.67 -35.73
N SER A 26 -4.97 0.80 -36.51
CA SER A 26 -6.37 0.38 -36.31
C SER A 26 -6.66 -0.22 -34.92
N SER A 27 -5.62 -0.66 -34.17
CA SER A 27 -5.69 -1.08 -32.76
C SER A 27 -5.83 0.11 -31.77
N ALA A 28 -5.70 1.34 -32.22
CA ALA A 28 -5.76 2.56 -31.42
C ALA A 28 -7.10 3.32 -31.56
N GLN A 29 -8.19 2.62 -31.81
CA GLN A 29 -9.54 3.19 -31.79
C GLN A 29 -9.98 3.69 -30.42
N HIS A 30 -9.25 3.32 -29.35
CA HIS A 30 -9.53 3.68 -27.96
C HIS A 30 -8.41 4.57 -27.44
N GLY A 31 -8.77 5.77 -26.94
CA GLY A 31 -7.82 6.66 -26.27
C GLY A 31 -7.45 6.16 -24.88
N PRO A 32 -6.41 6.73 -24.21
CA PRO A 32 -6.03 6.36 -22.86
C PRO A 32 -7.22 6.42 -21.87
N ARG A 33 -8.14 7.35 -22.06
CA ARG A 33 -9.37 7.48 -21.24
C ARG A 33 -10.30 6.29 -21.35
N ASP A 34 -10.38 5.65 -22.52
CA ASP A 34 -11.24 4.48 -22.71
C ASP A 34 -10.67 3.27 -21.98
N TYR A 35 -9.35 3.06 -22.06
CA TYR A 35 -8.67 2.03 -21.28
C TYR A 35 -8.80 2.28 -19.78
N GLN A 36 -8.69 3.54 -19.34
CA GLN A 36 -8.89 3.90 -17.94
C GLN A 36 -10.30 3.55 -17.47
N ARG A 37 -11.34 3.90 -18.24
CA ARG A 37 -12.73 3.60 -17.94
C ARG A 37 -12.96 2.09 -17.86
N THR A 38 -12.47 1.33 -18.83
CA THR A 38 -12.55 -0.14 -18.85
C THR A 38 -11.89 -0.74 -17.61
N ALA A 39 -10.68 -0.32 -17.29
CA ALA A 39 -9.96 -0.80 -16.10
C ALA A 39 -10.72 -0.49 -14.81
N LEU A 40 -11.21 0.75 -14.64
CA LEU A 40 -11.98 1.15 -13.44
C LEU A 40 -13.28 0.36 -13.30
N THR A 41 -13.97 0.07 -14.40
CA THR A 41 -15.20 -0.75 -14.38
C THR A 41 -14.89 -2.17 -13.95
N ALA A 42 -13.90 -2.80 -14.56
CA ALA A 42 -13.45 -4.15 -14.20
C ALA A 42 -12.99 -4.24 -12.74
N MET A 43 -12.24 -3.24 -12.23
CA MET A 43 -11.84 -3.17 -10.81
C MET A 43 -13.03 -3.10 -9.86
N LYS A 44 -14.06 -2.31 -10.19
CA LYS A 44 -15.29 -2.23 -9.37
C LYS A 44 -16.03 -3.56 -9.29
N GLU A 45 -15.97 -4.34 -10.36
CA GLU A 45 -16.56 -5.68 -10.45
C GLU A 45 -15.67 -6.78 -9.85
N GLY A 46 -14.46 -6.45 -9.40
CA GLY A 46 -13.48 -7.42 -8.88
C GLY A 46 -12.80 -8.26 -9.96
N LYS A 47 -12.93 -7.89 -11.22
CA LYS A 47 -12.33 -8.56 -12.39
C LYS A 47 -10.91 -8.07 -12.62
N TRP A 48 -10.01 -8.46 -11.71
CA TRP A 48 -8.66 -7.91 -11.64
C TRP A 48 -7.80 -8.23 -12.86
N GLN A 49 -8.01 -9.40 -13.50
CA GLN A 49 -7.29 -9.76 -14.72
C GLN A 49 -7.74 -8.91 -15.91
N GLU A 50 -9.05 -8.71 -16.09
CA GLU A 50 -9.58 -7.84 -17.16
C GLU A 50 -9.09 -6.38 -17.00
N ALA A 51 -9.04 -5.91 -15.75
CA ALA A 51 -8.49 -4.59 -15.45
C ALA A 51 -7.01 -4.50 -15.79
N LEU A 52 -6.21 -5.51 -15.44
CA LEU A 52 -4.79 -5.60 -15.77
C LEU A 52 -4.56 -5.59 -17.28
N ASP A 53 -5.34 -6.38 -18.02
CA ASP A 53 -5.26 -6.46 -19.47
C ASP A 53 -5.54 -5.10 -20.14
N ALA A 54 -6.54 -4.36 -19.65
CA ALA A 54 -6.86 -3.03 -20.15
C ALA A 54 -5.71 -2.03 -19.88
N VAL A 55 -5.15 -2.06 -18.67
CA VAL A 55 -4.00 -1.23 -18.28
C VAL A 55 -2.78 -1.55 -19.13
N ASP A 56 -2.44 -2.84 -19.29
CA ASP A 56 -1.27 -3.28 -20.07
C ASP A 56 -1.39 -2.95 -21.56
N ARG A 57 -2.60 -3.06 -22.12
CA ARG A 57 -2.86 -2.60 -23.50
C ARG A 57 -2.61 -1.10 -23.65
N CYS A 58 -3.08 -0.28 -22.72
CA CYS A 58 -2.82 1.15 -22.74
C CYS A 58 -1.33 1.46 -22.65
N ILE A 59 -0.61 0.84 -21.71
CA ILE A 59 0.83 1.03 -21.56
C ILE A 59 1.54 0.69 -22.87
N ARG A 60 1.29 -0.49 -23.44
CA ARG A 60 1.93 -0.96 -24.69
C ARG A 60 1.71 -0.03 -25.87
N VAL A 61 0.48 0.50 -26.01
CA VAL A 61 0.12 1.36 -27.17
C VAL A 61 0.67 2.78 -27.00
N TYR A 62 0.62 3.33 -25.80
CA TYR A 62 0.84 4.76 -25.57
C TYR A 62 2.17 5.10 -24.94
N GLU A 63 2.83 4.19 -24.20
CA GLU A 63 4.12 4.47 -23.56
C GLU A 63 5.18 4.97 -24.54
N PRO A 64 5.36 4.39 -25.75
CA PRO A 64 6.36 4.87 -26.70
C PRO A 64 6.09 6.29 -27.22
N ARG A 65 4.89 6.82 -27.00
CA ARG A 65 4.42 8.11 -27.53
C ARG A 65 4.08 9.11 -26.45
N ILE A 66 4.36 8.83 -25.19
CA ILE A 66 3.98 9.68 -24.05
C ILE A 66 4.44 11.11 -24.27
N LYS A 67 5.71 11.33 -24.59
CA LYS A 67 6.29 12.66 -24.80
C LYS A 67 5.66 13.39 -25.98
N THR A 68 5.48 12.70 -27.09
CA THR A 68 4.88 13.27 -28.31
C THR A 68 3.42 13.68 -28.11
N LEU A 69 2.70 12.96 -27.26
CA LEU A 69 1.28 13.20 -26.97
C LEU A 69 1.03 14.05 -25.73
N GLY A 70 2.09 14.48 -25.02
CA GLY A 70 1.96 15.29 -23.80
C GLY A 70 1.23 14.56 -22.66
N LEU A 71 1.43 13.24 -22.52
CA LEU A 71 0.73 12.42 -21.53
C LEU A 71 1.51 12.22 -20.22
N ASP A 72 2.66 12.87 -20.08
CA ASP A 72 3.61 12.64 -18.98
C ASP A 72 2.95 12.71 -17.60
N ASP A 73 2.17 13.73 -17.32
CA ASP A 73 1.62 13.98 -15.98
C ASP A 73 0.55 12.97 -15.53
N GLY A 74 -0.16 12.36 -16.46
CA GLY A 74 -1.29 11.45 -16.16
C GLY A 74 -0.95 9.96 -16.30
N PHE A 75 0.13 9.63 -17.02
CA PHE A 75 0.41 8.25 -17.41
C PHE A 75 0.87 7.36 -16.25
N GLY A 76 1.44 7.95 -15.21
CA GLY A 76 1.78 7.25 -13.97
C GLY A 76 0.59 6.51 -13.33
N TRP A 77 -0.65 6.96 -13.61
CA TRP A 77 -1.87 6.28 -13.19
C TRP A 77 -1.93 4.82 -13.67
N PHE A 78 -1.55 4.55 -14.90
CA PHE A 78 -1.60 3.19 -15.45
C PHE A 78 -0.61 2.27 -14.75
N TYR A 79 0.60 2.73 -14.45
CA TYR A 79 1.58 1.95 -13.69
C TYR A 79 1.13 1.69 -12.25
N TYR A 80 0.54 2.70 -11.61
CA TYR A 80 -0.04 2.51 -10.29
C TYR A 80 -1.16 1.46 -10.30
N GLN A 81 -2.11 1.54 -11.25
CA GLN A 81 -3.20 0.56 -11.34
C GLN A 81 -2.72 -0.82 -11.76
N LYS A 82 -1.69 -0.92 -12.59
CA LYS A 82 -1.02 -2.18 -12.87
C LYS A 82 -0.55 -2.84 -11.57
N GLY A 83 0.16 -2.09 -10.73
CA GLY A 83 0.60 -2.57 -9.43
C GLY A 83 -0.57 -3.00 -8.53
N VAL A 84 -1.67 -2.23 -8.51
CA VAL A 84 -2.88 -2.58 -7.74
C VAL A 84 -3.48 -3.90 -8.24
N CYS A 85 -3.68 -4.06 -9.54
CA CYS A 85 -4.24 -5.29 -10.12
C CYS A 85 -3.36 -6.50 -9.80
N LEU A 86 -2.05 -6.39 -10.02
CA LEU A 86 -1.09 -7.44 -9.73
C LEU A 86 -1.08 -7.84 -8.24
N ALA A 87 -1.16 -6.87 -7.33
CA ALA A 87 -1.25 -7.14 -5.90
C ALA A 87 -2.54 -7.88 -5.52
N GLN A 88 -3.67 -7.56 -6.14
CA GLN A 88 -4.94 -8.27 -5.94
C GLN A 88 -4.90 -9.70 -6.48
N LEU A 89 -4.16 -9.92 -7.58
CA LEU A 89 -3.88 -11.24 -8.15
C LEU A 89 -2.79 -12.00 -7.38
N LYS A 90 -2.25 -11.44 -6.28
CA LYS A 90 -1.16 -11.98 -5.46
C LYS A 90 0.18 -12.12 -6.20
N GLN A 91 0.34 -11.43 -7.31
CA GLN A 91 1.59 -11.32 -8.07
C GLN A 91 2.42 -10.17 -7.48
N TYR A 92 2.91 -10.37 -6.25
CA TYR A 92 3.50 -9.28 -5.45
C TYR A 92 4.84 -8.80 -5.99
N LYS A 93 5.63 -9.66 -6.63
CA LYS A 93 6.92 -9.31 -7.22
C LYS A 93 6.72 -8.36 -8.40
N GLU A 94 5.80 -8.69 -9.30
CA GLU A 94 5.44 -7.87 -10.44
C GLU A 94 4.75 -6.56 -10.00
N ALA A 95 3.96 -6.61 -8.91
CA ALA A 95 3.34 -5.43 -8.33
C ALA A 95 4.39 -4.42 -7.84
N VAL A 96 5.43 -4.88 -7.16
CA VAL A 96 6.58 -4.07 -6.72
C VAL A 96 7.20 -3.34 -7.90
N GLU A 97 7.51 -4.05 -8.99
CA GLU A 97 8.10 -3.45 -10.19
C GLU A 97 7.19 -2.40 -10.84
N ALA A 98 5.88 -2.66 -10.87
CA ALA A 98 4.90 -1.71 -11.41
C ALA A 98 4.81 -0.43 -10.54
N PHE A 99 4.76 -0.55 -9.21
CA PHE A 99 4.75 0.61 -8.33
C PHE A 99 6.06 1.40 -8.41
N LYS A 100 7.21 0.72 -8.47
CA LYS A 100 8.51 1.36 -8.68
C LYS A 100 8.56 2.11 -10.00
N ALA A 101 8.09 1.51 -11.09
CA ALA A 101 8.01 2.16 -12.40
C ALA A 101 7.11 3.42 -12.37
N CYS A 102 6.04 3.43 -11.58
CA CYS A 102 5.15 4.58 -11.44
C CYS A 102 5.91 5.84 -11.00
N TYR A 103 6.75 5.78 -9.96
CA TYR A 103 7.44 6.96 -9.46
C TYR A 103 8.81 7.21 -10.11
N THR A 104 9.46 6.19 -10.71
CA THR A 104 10.74 6.38 -11.39
C THR A 104 10.58 6.94 -12.79
N LYS A 105 9.53 6.50 -13.53
CA LYS A 105 9.25 7.02 -14.88
C LYS A 105 8.48 8.35 -14.83
N PHE A 106 7.67 8.59 -13.79
CA PHE A 106 6.80 9.75 -13.65
C PHE A 106 7.01 10.45 -12.30
N PRO A 107 8.17 11.06 -12.07
CA PRO A 107 8.56 11.61 -10.76
C PRO A 107 7.87 12.93 -10.40
N SER A 108 6.83 13.36 -11.11
CA SER A 108 6.12 14.61 -10.82
C SER A 108 5.65 14.65 -9.36
N ALA A 109 6.24 15.55 -8.56
CA ALA A 109 5.91 15.72 -7.15
C ALA A 109 4.44 16.10 -6.89
N LYS A 110 3.72 16.61 -7.90
CA LYS A 110 2.30 16.95 -7.83
C LYS A 110 1.39 15.71 -7.96
N ASN A 111 1.93 14.60 -8.44
CA ASN A 111 1.14 13.40 -8.64
C ASN A 111 1.01 12.61 -7.32
N GLN A 112 -0.18 12.65 -6.74
CA GLN A 112 -0.51 11.90 -5.51
C GLN A 112 -0.24 10.40 -5.64
N LEU A 113 -0.35 9.85 -6.85
CA LEU A 113 -0.17 8.41 -7.11
C LEU A 113 1.28 7.97 -6.92
N VAL A 114 2.26 8.86 -7.20
CA VAL A 114 3.69 8.60 -6.98
C VAL A 114 3.96 8.29 -5.51
N LYS A 115 3.37 9.10 -4.61
CA LYS A 115 3.52 8.93 -3.17
C LYS A 115 2.84 7.65 -2.68
N MET A 116 1.63 7.39 -3.21
CA MET A 116 0.91 6.15 -2.92
C MET A 116 1.63 4.92 -3.47
N ALA A 117 2.31 5.02 -4.61
CA ALA A 117 3.09 3.92 -5.18
C ALA A 117 4.24 3.51 -4.26
N LEU A 118 4.95 4.47 -3.65
CA LEU A 118 6.01 4.18 -2.67
C LEU A 118 5.46 3.40 -1.46
N PHE A 119 4.32 3.82 -0.91
CA PHE A 119 3.66 3.09 0.18
C PHE A 119 3.27 1.67 -0.24
N ARG A 120 2.64 1.52 -1.42
CA ARG A 120 2.20 0.22 -1.93
C ARG A 120 3.37 -0.71 -2.25
N GLU A 121 4.48 -0.18 -2.73
CA GLU A 121 5.71 -0.95 -2.94
C GLU A 121 6.18 -1.54 -1.61
N GLY A 122 6.32 -0.72 -0.56
CA GLY A 122 6.70 -1.18 0.78
C GLY A 122 5.75 -2.25 1.34
N GLU A 123 4.43 -2.06 1.18
CA GLU A 123 3.42 -3.05 1.56
C GLU A 123 3.62 -4.39 0.82
N ASN A 124 3.94 -4.37 -0.47
CA ASN A 124 4.13 -5.60 -1.23
C ASN A 124 5.45 -6.29 -0.92
N TYR A 125 6.53 -5.57 -0.56
CA TYR A 125 7.75 -6.19 -0.03
C TYR A 125 7.46 -6.93 1.29
N CYS A 126 6.64 -6.35 2.19
CA CYS A 126 6.22 -7.05 3.42
C CYS A 126 5.43 -8.35 3.09
N ARG A 127 4.62 -8.35 2.02
CA ARG A 127 3.90 -9.56 1.57
C ARG A 127 4.81 -10.61 0.94
N LEU A 128 5.91 -10.19 0.32
CA LEU A 128 6.95 -11.07 -0.20
C LEU A 128 7.84 -11.68 0.90
N GLY A 129 7.75 -11.16 2.14
CA GLY A 129 8.61 -11.56 3.24
C GLY A 129 9.93 -10.80 3.31
N ASP A 130 10.18 -9.84 2.40
CA ASP A 130 11.32 -8.93 2.49
C ASP A 130 10.97 -7.76 3.42
N PHE A 131 10.98 -8.08 4.71
CA PHE A 131 10.55 -7.15 5.75
C PHE A 131 11.51 -5.98 5.93
N ALA A 132 12.80 -6.18 5.64
CA ALA A 132 13.81 -5.13 5.72
C ALA A 132 13.54 -4.06 4.66
N LYS A 133 13.35 -4.47 3.41
CA LYS A 133 13.04 -3.55 2.31
C LYS A 133 11.68 -2.90 2.46
N GLY A 134 10.68 -3.67 2.92
CA GLY A 134 9.36 -3.14 3.24
C GLY A 134 9.42 -2.03 4.28
N ALA A 135 10.16 -2.24 5.38
CA ALA A 135 10.32 -1.23 6.43
C ALA A 135 11.05 0.02 5.93
N GLU A 136 12.13 -0.12 5.16
CA GLU A 136 12.85 1.01 4.55
C GLU A 136 11.92 1.93 3.76
N LEU A 137 11.09 1.35 2.89
CA LEU A 137 10.17 2.12 2.04
C LEU A 137 9.02 2.75 2.82
N LEU A 138 8.49 2.06 3.83
CA LEU A 138 7.45 2.60 4.70
C LEU A 138 7.97 3.72 5.59
N GLU A 139 9.20 3.62 6.12
CA GLU A 139 9.87 4.71 6.84
C GLU A 139 10.09 5.93 5.94
N LYS A 140 10.59 5.70 4.73
CA LYS A 140 10.77 6.74 3.72
C LYS A 140 9.45 7.45 3.44
N PHE A 141 8.37 6.68 3.24
CA PHE A 141 7.03 7.24 3.04
C PHE A 141 6.59 8.12 4.21
N LEU A 142 6.73 7.65 5.45
CA LEU A 142 6.38 8.45 6.64
C LEU A 142 7.23 9.71 6.77
N LYS A 143 8.53 9.61 6.52
CA LYS A 143 9.45 10.76 6.60
C LYS A 143 9.11 11.84 5.59
N GLU A 144 8.85 11.45 4.34
CA GLU A 144 8.65 12.39 3.23
C GLU A 144 7.22 12.95 3.18
N TYR A 145 6.22 12.15 3.61
CA TYR A 145 4.82 12.46 3.33
C TYR A 145 3.91 12.55 4.57
N ARG A 146 4.45 12.45 5.79
CA ARG A 146 3.65 12.48 7.02
C ARG A 146 2.77 13.74 7.14
N SER A 147 3.27 14.89 6.68
CA SER A 147 2.59 16.19 6.73
C SER A 147 1.78 16.49 5.46
N ASP A 148 1.88 15.64 4.43
CA ASP A 148 1.25 15.88 3.15
C ASP A 148 -0.26 15.59 3.21
N PRO A 149 -1.11 16.43 2.59
CA PRO A 149 -2.55 16.19 2.50
C PRO A 149 -2.89 14.83 1.87
N VAL A 150 -2.03 14.31 1.01
CA VAL A 150 -2.17 12.98 0.38
C VAL A 150 -1.98 11.86 1.38
N ALA A 151 -1.04 12.01 2.31
CA ALA A 151 -0.84 11.05 3.39
C ALA A 151 -2.04 11.02 4.37
N ARG A 152 -2.95 12.00 4.29
CA ARG A 152 -4.23 11.93 5.03
C ARG A 152 -5.13 10.79 4.54
N ASN A 153 -4.99 10.37 3.28
CA ASN A 153 -5.70 9.22 2.70
C ASN A 153 -5.03 7.89 3.08
N VAL A 154 -3.74 7.91 3.42
CA VAL A 154 -3.04 6.78 4.04
C VAL A 154 -2.89 7.14 5.51
N ASN A 155 -3.60 6.44 6.37
CA ASN A 155 -3.52 6.67 7.80
C ASN A 155 -2.11 6.37 8.32
N ALA A 156 -1.39 7.37 8.80
CA ALA A 156 -0.04 7.20 9.32
C ALA A 156 0.04 6.10 10.41
N GLY A 157 -1.03 5.93 11.20
CA GLY A 157 -1.13 4.84 12.17
C GLY A 157 -1.19 3.46 11.52
N GLU A 158 -1.83 3.31 10.36
CA GLU A 158 -1.81 2.03 9.61
C GLU A 158 -0.42 1.73 9.07
N VAL A 159 0.29 2.75 8.57
CA VAL A 159 1.69 2.58 8.12
C VAL A 159 2.57 2.14 9.28
N GLN A 160 2.41 2.77 10.46
CA GLN A 160 3.14 2.38 11.67
C GLN A 160 2.81 0.95 12.11
N GLY A 161 1.56 0.51 11.99
CA GLY A 161 1.19 -0.88 12.25
C GLY A 161 1.81 -1.88 11.27
N LEU A 162 1.96 -1.51 10.00
CA LEU A 162 2.70 -2.31 9.01
C LEU A 162 4.20 -2.33 9.29
N LEU A 163 4.78 -1.19 9.67
CA LEU A 163 6.18 -1.10 10.10
C LEU A 163 6.45 -2.00 11.30
N ALA A 164 5.58 -1.97 12.30
CA ALA A 164 5.69 -2.85 13.45
C ALA A 164 5.75 -4.33 13.04
N GLN A 165 4.84 -4.74 12.13
CA GLN A 165 4.84 -6.10 11.60
C GLN A 165 6.16 -6.44 10.88
N CYS A 166 6.69 -5.52 10.08
CA CYS A 166 7.96 -5.71 9.39
C CYS A 166 9.09 -5.91 10.39
N TYR A 167 9.24 -5.02 11.39
CA TYR A 167 10.30 -5.09 12.37
C TYR A 167 10.25 -6.36 13.25
N PHE A 168 9.05 -6.78 13.66
CA PHE A 168 8.90 -8.03 14.41
C PHE A 168 9.19 -9.29 13.59
N LYS A 169 9.00 -9.22 12.27
CA LYS A 169 9.22 -10.36 11.36
C LYS A 169 10.60 -10.39 10.71
N MET A 170 11.44 -9.40 10.93
CA MET A 170 12.85 -9.44 10.53
C MET A 170 13.58 -10.60 11.22
N ASP A 171 14.69 -11.01 10.65
CA ASP A 171 15.58 -11.98 11.25
C ASP A 171 17.01 -11.41 11.33
N PRO A 172 17.51 -11.05 12.52
CA PRO A 172 16.81 -11.07 13.81
C PRO A 172 15.73 -9.99 13.93
N PRO A 173 14.69 -10.20 14.79
CA PRO A 173 13.64 -9.21 15.01
C PRO A 173 14.17 -7.91 15.61
N ALA A 174 13.78 -6.78 15.03
CA ALA A 174 14.06 -5.46 15.57
C ALA A 174 12.95 -5.07 16.58
N PHE A 175 12.93 -5.75 17.73
CA PHE A 175 11.81 -5.76 18.68
C PHE A 175 11.43 -4.36 19.17
N GLU A 176 12.40 -3.52 19.59
CA GLU A 176 12.15 -2.18 20.12
C GLU A 176 11.50 -1.26 19.08
N LYS A 177 12.01 -1.28 17.84
CA LYS A 177 11.40 -0.52 16.73
C LYS A 177 9.99 -1.01 16.42
N GLY A 178 9.78 -2.32 16.48
CA GLY A 178 8.45 -2.92 16.32
C GLY A 178 7.49 -2.45 17.39
N LEU A 179 7.92 -2.44 18.64
CA LEU A 179 7.13 -2.03 19.81
C LEU A 179 6.76 -0.53 19.74
N GLU A 180 7.72 0.34 19.42
CA GLU A 180 7.50 1.78 19.24
C GLU A 180 6.44 2.06 18.17
N ASN A 181 6.56 1.41 17.02
CA ASN A 181 5.62 1.59 15.92
C ASN A 181 4.22 1.02 16.23
N LEU A 182 4.13 -0.13 16.91
CA LEU A 182 2.85 -0.69 17.33
C LEU A 182 2.17 0.21 18.38
N THR A 183 2.91 0.73 19.34
CA THR A 183 2.43 1.71 20.32
C THR A 183 1.88 2.94 19.64
N SER A 184 2.60 3.50 18.67
CA SER A 184 2.17 4.67 17.91
C SER A 184 0.90 4.38 17.09
N CYS A 185 0.78 3.19 16.51
CA CYS A 185 -0.41 2.73 15.80
C CYS A 185 -1.64 2.70 16.72
N VAL A 186 -1.53 2.02 17.86
CA VAL A 186 -2.60 1.89 18.85
C VAL A 186 -3.00 3.24 19.41
N THR A 187 -2.03 4.08 19.79
CA THR A 187 -2.28 5.45 20.29
C THR A 187 -2.98 6.32 19.25
N SER A 188 -2.64 6.19 17.98
CA SER A 188 -3.30 6.91 16.89
C SER A 188 -4.77 6.51 16.75
N ARG A 189 -5.10 5.24 16.95
CA ARG A 189 -6.49 4.76 16.97
C ARG A 189 -7.29 5.39 18.13
N TYR A 190 -6.73 5.45 19.34
CA TYR A 190 -7.38 6.11 20.49
C TYR A 190 -7.67 7.60 20.25
N LYS A 191 -6.88 8.26 19.41
CA LYS A 191 -7.10 9.65 18.99
C LYS A 191 -8.14 9.78 17.86
N GLY A 192 -8.98 8.76 17.65
CA GLY A 192 -10.08 8.78 16.68
C GLY A 192 -9.67 8.52 15.22
N ARG A 193 -8.43 8.06 14.97
CA ARG A 193 -8.01 7.67 13.63
C ARG A 193 -8.62 6.33 13.23
N ARG A 194 -9.10 6.21 12.00
CA ARG A 194 -9.62 4.94 11.46
C ARG A 194 -8.46 3.99 11.15
N ILE A 195 -8.12 3.13 12.09
CA ILE A 195 -7.14 2.06 11.94
C ILE A 195 -7.89 0.74 11.98
N THR A 196 -7.64 -0.13 11.03
CA THR A 196 -8.33 -1.43 10.97
C THR A 196 -7.88 -2.37 12.07
N ASP A 197 -8.82 -3.12 12.64
CA ASP A 197 -8.52 -4.14 13.67
C ASP A 197 -7.48 -5.15 13.17
N ALA A 198 -7.52 -5.47 11.89
CA ALA A 198 -6.59 -6.40 11.27
C ALA A 198 -5.12 -5.94 11.39
N VAL A 199 -4.84 -4.66 11.22
CA VAL A 199 -3.47 -4.11 11.32
C VAL A 199 -2.94 -4.27 12.75
N ILE A 200 -3.75 -3.91 13.75
CA ILE A 200 -3.37 -4.04 15.16
C ILE A 200 -3.22 -5.51 15.56
N THR A 201 -4.18 -6.36 15.18
CA THR A 201 -4.14 -7.80 15.49
C THR A 201 -2.92 -8.49 14.87
N ASN A 202 -2.59 -8.15 13.62
CA ASN A 202 -1.42 -8.72 12.95
C ASN A 202 -0.11 -8.20 13.57
N GLY A 203 -0.06 -6.92 13.95
CA GLY A 203 1.08 -6.33 14.66
C GLY A 203 1.30 -6.99 16.02
N PHE A 204 0.23 -7.18 16.79
CA PHE A 204 0.28 -7.86 18.08
C PHE A 204 0.75 -9.31 17.94
N ARG A 205 0.22 -10.07 16.99
CA ARG A 205 0.68 -11.45 16.72
C ARG A 205 2.16 -11.49 16.40
N ALA A 206 2.62 -10.61 15.50
CA ALA A 206 4.03 -10.56 15.14
C ALA A 206 4.91 -10.18 16.34
N MET A 207 4.43 -9.31 17.24
CA MET A 207 5.12 -8.97 18.50
C MET A 207 5.27 -10.19 19.40
N VAL A 208 4.22 -10.98 19.61
CA VAL A 208 4.29 -12.20 20.45
C VAL A 208 5.29 -13.19 19.88
N ASP A 209 5.24 -13.46 18.57
CA ASP A 209 6.17 -14.38 17.93
C ASP A 209 7.62 -13.88 18.03
N ALA A 210 7.86 -12.58 17.89
CA ALA A 210 9.18 -11.97 18.07
C ALA A 210 9.63 -12.02 19.53
N ALA A 211 8.74 -11.78 20.51
CA ALA A 211 9.03 -11.80 21.93
C ALA A 211 9.52 -13.19 22.37
N ILE A 212 8.87 -14.25 21.89
CA ILE A 212 9.29 -15.62 22.16
C ILE A 212 10.70 -15.89 21.61
N LYS A 213 10.97 -15.43 20.38
CA LYS A 213 12.29 -15.61 19.75
C LYS A 213 13.42 -14.84 20.46
N THR A 214 13.10 -13.67 21.02
CA THR A 214 14.09 -12.74 21.60
C THR A 214 14.13 -12.75 23.13
N GLY A 215 13.26 -13.55 23.79
CA GLY A 215 13.15 -13.58 25.24
C GLY A 215 12.50 -12.33 25.86
N LYS A 216 11.72 -11.55 25.06
CA LYS A 216 11.11 -10.28 25.49
C LYS A 216 9.63 -10.40 25.83
N CYS A 217 9.24 -11.50 26.44
CA CYS A 217 7.84 -11.75 26.84
C CYS A 217 7.32 -10.72 27.87
N GLN A 218 8.18 -10.27 28.77
CA GLN A 218 7.83 -9.26 29.78
C GLN A 218 7.43 -7.91 29.15
N GLU A 219 8.11 -7.48 28.12
CA GLU A 219 7.81 -6.26 27.37
C GLU A 219 6.45 -6.35 26.68
N THR A 220 6.09 -7.53 26.19
CA THR A 220 4.78 -7.80 25.61
C THR A 220 3.67 -7.72 26.65
N VAL A 221 3.89 -8.25 27.85
CA VAL A 221 2.93 -8.13 28.97
C VAL A 221 2.71 -6.66 29.33
N LYS A 222 3.80 -5.91 29.54
CA LYS A 222 3.73 -4.45 29.83
C LYS A 222 2.98 -3.68 28.74
N PHE A 223 3.19 -4.03 27.48
CA PHE A 223 2.45 -3.41 26.37
C PHE A 223 0.94 -3.66 26.48
N VAL A 224 0.51 -4.87 26.79
CA VAL A 224 -0.91 -5.22 26.97
C VAL A 224 -1.51 -4.49 28.17
N GLU A 225 -0.80 -4.43 29.29
CA GLU A 225 -1.24 -3.69 30.49
C GLU A 225 -1.44 -2.20 30.18
N ALA A 226 -0.52 -1.59 29.41
CA ALA A 226 -0.61 -0.22 29.00
C ALA A 226 -1.72 0.05 27.96
N HIS A 227 -2.12 -0.97 27.19
CA HIS A 227 -3.07 -0.88 26.09
C HIS A 227 -4.18 -1.94 26.15
N PRO A 228 -5.00 -1.98 27.22
CA PRO A 228 -5.98 -3.06 27.44
C PRO A 228 -7.02 -3.21 26.33
N SER A 229 -7.27 -2.14 25.55
CA SER A 229 -8.20 -2.22 24.42
C SER A 229 -7.70 -3.09 23.26
N VAL A 230 -6.41 -3.39 23.18
CA VAL A 230 -5.88 -4.36 22.22
C VAL A 230 -6.50 -5.73 22.46
N MET A 231 -6.78 -6.07 23.73
CA MET A 231 -7.48 -7.30 24.13
C MET A 231 -8.94 -7.34 23.61
N ASN A 232 -9.59 -6.20 23.53
CA ASN A 232 -11.00 -6.11 23.09
C ASN A 232 -11.16 -6.26 21.56
N ILE A 233 -10.11 -6.02 20.79
CA ILE A 233 -10.14 -6.11 19.33
C ILE A 233 -10.29 -7.56 18.85
N SER A 234 -9.75 -8.51 19.59
CA SER A 234 -9.86 -9.94 19.30
C SER A 234 -9.61 -10.79 20.54
N PRO A 235 -10.58 -10.84 21.49
CA PRO A 235 -10.39 -11.54 22.77
C PRO A 235 -9.98 -12.99 22.60
N THR A 236 -10.62 -13.71 21.68
CA THR A 236 -10.34 -15.12 21.38
C THR A 236 -8.94 -15.36 20.83
N ARG A 237 -8.42 -14.41 20.04
CA ARG A 237 -7.08 -14.54 19.45
C ARG A 237 -5.97 -14.17 20.43
N VAL A 238 -6.20 -13.17 21.28
CA VAL A 238 -5.22 -12.77 22.30
C VAL A 238 -5.14 -13.86 23.38
N ALA A 239 -6.25 -14.46 23.78
CA ALA A 239 -6.27 -15.59 24.73
C ALA A 239 -5.45 -16.80 24.22
N LEU A 240 -5.35 -17.01 22.89
CA LEU A 240 -4.51 -18.05 22.30
C LEU A 240 -2.99 -17.79 22.48
N TYR A 241 -2.59 -16.54 22.71
CA TYR A 241 -1.19 -16.16 22.87
C TYR A 241 -0.77 -16.00 24.33
N ALA A 242 -1.71 -15.77 25.25
CA ALA A 242 -1.43 -15.61 26.68
C ALA A 242 -0.61 -16.78 27.25
N PRO A 243 -0.91 -18.07 26.95
CA PRO A 243 -0.11 -19.19 27.44
C PRO A 243 1.33 -19.26 26.92
N ARG A 244 1.63 -18.52 25.85
CA ARG A 244 2.99 -18.49 25.26
C ARG A 244 3.88 -17.40 25.86
N LEU A 245 3.32 -16.57 26.72
CA LEU A 245 4.01 -15.43 27.36
C LEU A 245 4.40 -15.72 28.82
N VAL A 246 4.04 -16.90 29.35
CA VAL A 246 4.35 -17.33 30.71
C VAL A 246 5.60 -18.22 30.74
#